data_11e6ec9ec8bf4ade8c543de3f2226c9e
#
_entry.id   11e6ec9ec8bf4ade8c543de3f2226c9e
#
_cell.length_a   1.000
_cell.length_b   1.000
_cell.length_c   1.000
_cell.angle_alpha   90.00
_cell.angle_beta   90.00
_cell.angle_gamma   90.00
#
_symmetry.space_group_name_H-M   'P 1'
#
loop_
_entity.id
_entity.type
_entity.pdbx_description
1 polymer ?
#
loop_
_entity_poly.entity_id
_entity_poly.type
_entity_poly.pdbx_seq_one_letter_code
_entity_poly.pdbx_strand_id
1 'polypeptide(L)'
;WRAVTKLLCEQPKKSFGTEWTAPPDGRLWRWRTSAQVAREESGSFEVDSLMLRAGRTRSTETVDRSWFLQYEKARNTGFNPPPDANALSANYVWTHRDFDSRLFPTAGQALSFDVGGGVTVGDTRYPFGRFVGRWLHYWPIGWGASSAERLGVVRRTRIATRAEFGAVVANANADLPTTQLFLTGGDNSVRGYAYRSIGVTLPDGQTAAGRYLAVGSVELQRPIAMDGMVTAWDFIAFIDAGDVANQPQALRAQVGYGAGAQWNSPLGPLQVSLAWGVATRQLRLNLSMGVQF
;
A
#
# COMPACT_ATOMS: atom_id res chain seq x y z
N TRP A 1 -0.92 21.44 -19.68
CA TRP A 1 -1.25 21.38 -18.25
C TRP A 1 -2.42 20.43 -18.02
N ARG A 2 -2.34 19.63 -16.98
CA ARG A 2 -3.43 18.75 -16.54
C ARG A 2 -3.71 19.03 -15.07
N ALA A 3 -4.96 19.29 -14.74
CA ALA A 3 -5.44 19.35 -13.35
C ALA A 3 -6.36 18.16 -13.11
N VAL A 4 -6.20 17.51 -11.97
CA VAL A 4 -7.05 16.41 -11.52
C VAL A 4 -7.49 16.70 -10.10
N THR A 5 -8.79 16.70 -9.87
CA THR A 5 -9.38 16.81 -8.54
C THR A 5 -9.99 15.46 -8.18
N LYS A 6 -9.68 14.97 -6.98
CA LYS A 6 -10.19 13.70 -6.44
C LYS A 6 -10.96 13.97 -5.16
N LEU A 7 -12.15 13.44 -5.09
CA LEU A 7 -12.95 13.38 -3.88
C LEU A 7 -13.15 11.90 -3.52
N LEU A 8 -12.77 11.50 -2.33
CA LEU A 8 -13.04 10.20 -1.77
C LEU A 8 -13.93 10.38 -0.54
N CYS A 9 -15.11 9.76 -0.54
CA CYS A 9 -16.06 9.78 0.57
C CYS A 9 -16.39 8.34 0.94
N GLU A 10 -15.46 7.65 1.56
CA GLU A 10 -15.57 6.25 1.95
C GLU A 10 -15.10 6.10 3.39
N GLN A 11 -15.74 5.22 4.17
CA GLN A 11 -15.16 4.82 5.45
C GLN A 11 -14.15 3.70 5.19
N PRO A 12 -12.98 3.73 5.83
CA PRO A 12 -12.55 4.58 6.95
C PRO A 12 -11.82 5.87 6.55
N LYS A 13 -11.89 6.30 5.28
CA LYS A 13 -11.13 7.46 4.78
C LYS A 13 -12.01 8.42 3.98
N LYS A 14 -11.92 9.70 4.30
CA LYS A 14 -12.46 10.80 3.50
C LYS A 14 -11.31 11.69 3.06
N SER A 15 -11.23 12.02 1.79
CA SER A 15 -10.19 12.92 1.32
C SER A 15 -10.63 13.78 0.15
N PHE A 16 -10.10 14.99 0.10
CA PHE A 16 -10.18 15.90 -1.02
C PHE A 16 -8.77 16.28 -1.43
N GLY A 17 -8.46 16.18 -2.71
CA GLY A 17 -7.14 16.53 -3.21
C GLY A 17 -7.18 17.06 -4.63
N THR A 18 -6.22 17.90 -4.95
CA THR A 18 -6.00 18.43 -6.28
C THR A 18 -4.55 18.29 -6.66
N GLU A 19 -4.32 17.96 -7.92
CA GLU A 19 -3.00 17.72 -8.49
C GLU A 19 -2.89 18.45 -9.81
N TRP A 20 -1.81 19.20 -10.00
CA TRP A 20 -1.44 19.87 -11.24
C TRP A 20 -0.18 19.25 -11.81
N THR A 21 -0.22 18.92 -13.09
CA THR A 21 0.91 18.35 -13.82
C THR A 21 1.20 19.19 -15.03
N ALA A 22 2.45 19.65 -15.15
CA ALA A 22 2.94 20.39 -16.31
C ALA A 22 3.19 19.45 -17.51
N PRO A 23 3.24 19.98 -18.74
CA PRO A 23 3.75 19.25 -19.89
C PRO A 23 5.17 18.70 -19.64
N PRO A 24 5.58 17.62 -20.31
CA PRO A 24 6.93 17.10 -20.19
C PRO A 24 7.93 18.08 -20.81
N ASP A 25 9.11 18.15 -20.20
CA ASP A 25 10.27 18.78 -20.84
C ASP A 25 10.91 17.83 -21.88
N GLY A 26 11.96 18.31 -22.56
CA GLY A 26 12.68 17.53 -23.58
C GLY A 26 13.32 16.23 -23.07
N ARG A 27 13.38 16.01 -21.75
CA ARG A 27 13.86 14.77 -21.09
C ARG A 27 12.73 13.97 -20.44
N LEU A 28 11.46 14.24 -20.80
CA LEU A 28 10.24 13.62 -20.31
C LEU A 28 9.96 13.86 -18.82
N TRP A 29 10.64 14.80 -18.17
CA TRP A 29 10.32 15.22 -16.81
C TRP A 29 9.14 16.18 -16.82
N ARG A 30 8.25 16.02 -15.82
CA ARG A 30 7.07 16.87 -15.61
C ARG A 30 7.10 17.43 -14.20
N TRP A 31 6.81 18.72 -14.06
CA TRP A 31 6.51 19.27 -12.75
C TRP A 31 5.15 18.77 -12.28
N ARG A 32 5.09 18.45 -11.01
CA ARG A 32 3.86 18.00 -10.35
C ARG A 32 3.76 18.70 -9.01
N THR A 33 2.60 19.33 -8.75
CA THR A 33 2.25 19.90 -7.46
C THR A 33 0.92 19.31 -7.03
N SER A 34 0.74 19.08 -5.72
CA SER A 34 -0.51 18.58 -5.19
C SER A 34 -0.78 19.13 -3.79
N ALA A 35 -2.06 19.30 -3.49
CA ALA A 35 -2.57 19.60 -2.16
C ALA A 35 -3.66 18.59 -1.83
N GLN A 36 -3.64 18.05 -0.62
CA GLN A 36 -4.61 17.07 -0.15
C GLN A 36 -4.96 17.35 1.30
N VAL A 37 -6.24 17.27 1.63
CA VAL A 37 -6.75 17.17 2.98
C VAL A 37 -7.42 15.81 3.13
N ALA A 38 -7.20 15.16 4.26
CA ALA A 38 -7.81 13.85 4.50
C ALA A 38 -8.16 13.70 5.99
N ARG A 39 -9.23 12.95 6.22
CA ARG A 39 -9.61 12.41 7.52
C ARG A 39 -9.64 10.89 7.39
N GLU A 40 -8.91 10.21 8.24
CA GLU A 40 -8.70 8.76 8.14
C GLU A 40 -8.60 8.12 9.53
N GLU A 41 -9.23 6.95 9.69
CA GLU A 41 -8.99 6.10 10.86
C GLU A 41 -7.56 5.56 10.83
N SER A 42 -6.86 5.71 11.94
CA SER A 42 -5.45 5.34 12.10
C SER A 42 -5.25 4.58 13.41
N GLY A 43 -5.45 3.27 13.36
CA GLY A 43 -5.51 2.45 14.57
C GLY A 43 -6.74 2.79 15.41
N SER A 44 -6.53 3.24 16.64
CA SER A 44 -7.60 3.67 17.56
C SER A 44 -7.92 5.17 17.48
N PHE A 45 -7.27 5.90 16.56
CA PHE A 45 -7.39 7.35 16.44
C PHE A 45 -7.99 7.76 15.11
N GLU A 46 -8.56 8.98 15.06
CA GLU A 46 -8.90 9.66 13.82
C GLU A 46 -7.82 10.71 13.52
N VAL A 47 -7.33 10.76 12.30
CA VAL A 47 -6.27 11.67 11.87
C VAL A 47 -6.77 12.60 10.79
N ASP A 48 -6.79 13.90 11.09
CA ASP A 48 -6.95 14.96 10.11
C ASP A 48 -5.57 15.35 9.57
N SER A 49 -5.39 15.28 8.27
CA SER A 49 -4.10 15.59 7.64
C SER A 49 -4.22 16.61 6.51
N LEU A 50 -3.20 17.46 6.41
CA LEU A 50 -2.92 18.32 5.26
C LEU A 50 -1.58 17.91 4.67
N MET A 51 -1.55 17.67 3.37
CA MET A 51 -0.33 17.32 2.64
C MET A 51 -0.17 18.23 1.43
N LEU A 52 0.98 18.88 1.33
CA LEU A 52 1.39 19.68 0.18
C LEU A 52 2.64 19.06 -0.42
N ARG A 53 2.66 18.87 -1.74
CA ARG A 53 3.81 18.34 -2.47
C ARG A 53 4.13 19.19 -3.68
N ALA A 54 5.43 19.35 -3.95
CA ALA A 54 5.93 19.96 -5.17
C ALA A 54 7.21 19.25 -5.63
N GLY A 55 7.28 18.87 -6.89
CA GLY A 55 8.42 18.10 -7.38
C GLY A 55 8.35 17.78 -8.87
N ARG A 56 9.15 16.82 -9.28
CA ARG A 56 9.22 16.37 -10.67
C ARG A 56 9.05 14.86 -10.76
N THR A 57 8.35 14.41 -11.79
CA THR A 57 8.17 12.99 -12.10
C THR A 57 8.57 12.70 -13.53
N ARG A 58 9.11 11.52 -13.75
CA ARG A 58 9.40 10.96 -15.07
C ARG A 58 8.91 9.53 -15.09
N SER A 59 8.08 9.21 -16.09
CA SER A 59 7.56 7.86 -16.30
C SER A 59 8.02 7.37 -17.68
N THR A 60 8.53 6.16 -17.70
CA THR A 60 8.83 5.37 -18.89
C THR A 60 7.95 4.12 -18.91
N GLU A 61 8.13 3.22 -19.86
CA GLU A 61 7.34 1.98 -19.92
C GLU A 61 7.51 1.11 -18.68
N THR A 62 8.73 1.01 -18.15
CA THR A 62 9.09 0.12 -17.05
C THR A 62 9.50 0.83 -15.78
N VAL A 63 9.91 2.11 -15.84
CA VAL A 63 10.47 2.82 -14.68
C VAL A 63 9.78 4.16 -14.46
N ASP A 64 9.30 4.36 -13.24
CA ASP A 64 8.83 5.64 -12.73
C ASP A 64 9.85 6.19 -11.73
N ARG A 65 10.12 7.49 -11.81
CA ARG A 65 10.97 8.23 -10.88
C ARG A 65 10.28 9.51 -10.48
N SER A 66 10.28 9.81 -9.19
CA SER A 66 9.74 11.05 -8.66
C SER A 66 10.62 11.56 -7.54
N TRP A 67 10.90 12.84 -7.52
CA TRP A 67 11.45 13.52 -6.36
C TRP A 67 10.59 14.73 -6.04
N PHE A 68 10.34 14.96 -4.76
CA PHE A 68 9.46 16.03 -4.30
C PHE A 68 9.80 16.49 -2.89
N LEU A 69 9.51 17.75 -2.65
CA LEU A 69 9.39 18.31 -1.31
C LEU A 69 7.96 18.10 -0.83
N GLN A 70 7.80 17.77 0.43
CA GLN A 70 6.51 17.52 1.07
C GLN A 70 6.45 18.27 2.39
N TYR A 71 5.41 19.07 2.55
CA TYR A 71 4.97 19.57 3.85
C TYR A 71 3.76 18.78 4.29
N GLU A 72 3.74 18.40 5.55
CA GLU A 72 2.69 17.58 6.12
C GLU A 72 2.34 18.05 7.52
N LYS A 73 1.05 18.11 7.80
CA LYS A 73 0.49 18.38 9.12
C LYS A 73 -0.52 17.28 9.43
N ALA A 74 -0.39 16.67 10.62
CA ALA A 74 -1.33 15.70 11.14
C ALA A 74 -1.84 16.15 12.50
N ARG A 75 -3.15 16.09 12.67
CA ARG A 75 -3.85 16.30 13.94
C ARG A 75 -4.54 15.02 14.33
N ASN A 76 -4.26 14.55 15.54
CA ASN A 76 -4.80 13.31 16.06
C ASN A 76 -5.97 13.62 17.00
N THR A 77 -7.07 12.87 16.89
CA THR A 77 -8.24 12.98 17.74
C THR A 77 -8.66 11.60 18.26
N GLY A 78 -9.23 11.57 19.46
CA GLY A 78 -9.60 10.33 20.15
C GLY A 78 -9.36 10.43 21.65
N PHE A 79 -9.32 9.30 22.33
CA PHE A 79 -8.96 9.26 23.74
C PHE A 79 -7.45 9.19 23.87
N ASN A 80 -6.84 10.14 24.61
CA ASN A 80 -5.39 10.25 24.82
C ASN A 80 -4.56 10.12 23.51
N PRO A 81 -4.82 10.97 22.49
CA PRO A 81 -4.22 10.80 21.18
C PRO A 81 -2.73 11.16 21.19
N PRO A 82 -1.94 10.63 20.25
CA PRO A 82 -0.59 11.11 20.00
C PRO A 82 -0.58 12.61 19.71
N PRO A 83 0.51 13.32 20.01
CA PRO A 83 0.60 14.77 19.78
C PRO A 83 0.41 15.12 18.30
N ASP A 84 -0.13 16.31 18.06
CA ASP A 84 -0.20 16.89 16.72
C ASP A 84 1.22 17.19 16.23
N ALA A 85 1.48 16.92 14.95
CA ALA A 85 2.82 17.08 14.41
C ALA A 85 2.82 17.60 12.97
N ASN A 86 3.89 18.32 12.66
CA ASN A 86 4.16 18.86 11.32
C ASN A 86 5.56 18.43 10.89
N ALA A 87 5.76 18.21 9.60
CA ALA A 87 7.06 17.86 9.05
C ALA A 87 7.27 18.44 7.64
N LEU A 88 8.52 18.74 7.33
CA LEU A 88 8.98 19.05 5.98
C LEU A 88 10.01 18.00 5.57
N SER A 89 9.83 17.39 4.41
CA SER A 89 10.71 16.34 3.91
C SER A 89 11.01 16.50 2.43
N ALA A 90 12.18 15.97 2.03
CA ALA A 90 12.55 15.73 0.64
C ALA A 90 12.51 14.21 0.39
N ASN A 91 11.86 13.79 -0.68
CA ASN A 91 11.59 12.40 -0.94
C ASN A 91 11.97 12.04 -2.38
N TYR A 92 12.44 10.82 -2.56
CA TYR A 92 12.70 10.20 -3.85
C TYR A 92 11.99 8.86 -3.94
N VAL A 93 11.17 8.68 -4.98
CA VAL A 93 10.48 7.41 -5.26
C VAL A 93 10.97 6.88 -6.59
N TRP A 94 11.38 5.63 -6.59
CA TRP A 94 11.73 4.86 -7.76
C TRP A 94 10.88 3.59 -7.81
N THR A 95 10.28 3.32 -8.96
CA THR A 95 9.47 2.12 -9.18
C THR A 95 9.85 1.50 -10.51
N HIS A 96 10.17 0.22 -10.51
CA HIS A 96 10.36 -0.59 -11.70
C HIS A 96 9.23 -1.61 -11.81
N ARG A 97 8.67 -1.75 -13.02
CA ARG A 97 7.64 -2.75 -13.32
C ARG A 97 8.01 -3.46 -14.62
N ASP A 98 8.07 -4.78 -14.54
CA ASP A 98 8.35 -5.65 -15.67
C ASP A 98 7.41 -6.86 -15.61
N PHE A 99 6.24 -6.71 -16.21
CA PHE A 99 5.19 -7.71 -16.26
C PHE A 99 4.86 -8.08 -17.70
N ASP A 100 4.53 -9.35 -17.91
CA ASP A 100 4.04 -9.87 -19.20
C ASP A 100 2.72 -9.21 -19.64
N SER A 101 1.90 -8.75 -18.71
CA SER A 101 0.65 -8.03 -18.96
C SER A 101 0.43 -6.94 -17.90
N ARG A 102 -0.11 -5.79 -18.32
CA ARG A 102 -0.42 -4.69 -17.39
C ARG A 102 -1.71 -4.90 -16.61
N LEU A 103 -2.69 -5.57 -17.21
CA LEU A 103 -4.00 -5.78 -16.61
C LEU A 103 -4.09 -7.11 -15.85
N PHE A 104 -3.52 -8.17 -16.42
CA PHE A 104 -3.58 -9.52 -15.87
C PHE A 104 -2.20 -10.16 -15.89
N PRO A 105 -1.28 -9.71 -15.02
CA PRO A 105 0.06 -10.25 -14.98
C PRO A 105 0.04 -11.74 -14.57
N THR A 106 0.78 -12.56 -15.32
CA THR A 106 1.00 -13.96 -14.99
C THR A 106 2.45 -14.26 -14.66
N ALA A 107 3.36 -13.41 -15.10
CA ALA A 107 4.79 -13.47 -14.85
C ALA A 107 5.39 -12.06 -14.75
N GLY A 108 6.52 -11.96 -14.05
CA GLY A 108 7.26 -10.71 -13.91
C GLY A 108 7.21 -10.14 -12.51
N GLN A 109 7.72 -8.93 -12.36
CA GLN A 109 7.89 -8.31 -11.05
C GLN A 109 7.71 -6.79 -11.06
N ALA A 110 7.42 -6.27 -9.89
CA ALA A 110 7.53 -4.85 -9.59
C ALA A 110 8.35 -4.64 -8.32
N LEU A 111 9.17 -3.59 -8.31
CA LEU A 111 9.99 -3.19 -7.19
C LEU A 111 9.88 -1.68 -7.02
N SER A 112 9.65 -1.21 -5.80
CA SER A 112 9.56 0.21 -5.48
C SER A 112 10.35 0.55 -4.24
N PHE A 113 11.05 1.68 -4.29
CA PHE A 113 11.70 2.29 -3.13
C PHE A 113 11.22 3.73 -2.98
N ASP A 114 10.81 4.07 -1.78
CA ASP A 114 10.50 5.43 -1.34
C ASP A 114 11.46 5.79 -0.22
N VAL A 115 12.36 6.73 -0.48
CA VAL A 115 13.37 7.19 0.45
C VAL A 115 13.18 8.68 0.69
N GLY A 116 13.05 9.06 1.95
CA GLY A 116 12.87 10.44 2.34
C GLY A 116 13.70 10.83 3.56
N GLY A 117 13.99 12.10 3.65
CA GLY A 117 14.58 12.70 4.84
C GLY A 117 13.97 14.06 5.10
N GLY A 118 13.82 14.42 6.37
CA GLY A 118 13.16 15.66 6.74
C GLY A 118 13.42 16.09 8.16
N VAL A 119 12.69 17.11 8.55
CA VAL A 119 12.70 17.66 9.91
C VAL A 119 11.26 17.89 10.37
N THR A 120 11.02 17.72 11.66
CA THR A 120 9.77 18.16 12.30
C THR A 120 9.71 19.68 12.32
N VAL A 121 8.52 20.26 12.20
CA VAL A 121 8.29 21.71 12.23
C VAL A 121 7.53 22.03 13.51
N GLY A 122 8.21 22.63 14.46
CA GLY A 122 7.68 22.99 15.78
C GLY A 122 8.72 23.78 16.57
N ASP A 123 8.54 23.92 17.89
CA ASP A 123 9.49 24.62 18.77
C ASP A 123 10.87 23.95 18.77
N THR A 124 10.89 22.64 18.74
CA THR A 124 12.12 21.85 18.59
C THR A 124 12.06 21.08 17.27
N ARG A 125 13.16 21.17 16.51
CA ARG A 125 13.28 20.49 15.19
C ARG A 125 14.10 19.23 15.34
N TYR A 126 13.51 18.09 15.00
CA TYR A 126 14.17 16.80 14.99
C TYR A 126 14.31 16.29 13.55
N PRO A 127 15.52 15.91 13.12
CA PRO A 127 15.69 15.25 11.83
C PRO A 127 15.11 13.84 11.86
N PHE A 128 14.61 13.39 10.72
CA PHE A 128 14.19 12.01 10.53
C PHE A 128 14.51 11.51 9.12
N GLY A 129 14.65 10.21 9.00
CA GLY A 129 14.73 9.49 7.73
C GLY A 129 13.60 8.49 7.60
N ARG A 130 13.07 8.31 6.40
CA ARG A 130 12.01 7.36 6.08
C ARG A 130 12.39 6.53 4.87
N PHE A 131 12.14 5.23 4.96
CA PHE A 131 12.32 4.28 3.88
C PHE A 131 11.09 3.39 3.77
N VAL A 132 10.63 3.14 2.55
CA VAL A 132 9.65 2.09 2.24
C VAL A 132 10.12 1.33 1.01
N GLY A 133 10.21 0.02 1.15
CA GLY A 133 10.49 -0.89 0.04
C GLY A 133 9.28 -1.78 -0.21
N ARG A 134 8.88 -1.94 -1.48
CA ARG A 134 7.82 -2.84 -1.91
C ARG A 134 8.30 -3.74 -3.01
N TRP A 135 7.88 -5.00 -2.98
CA TRP A 135 8.16 -5.99 -3.99
C TRP A 135 6.92 -6.83 -4.27
N LEU A 136 6.65 -7.06 -5.55
CA LEU A 136 5.62 -7.97 -6.04
C LEU A 136 6.23 -8.82 -7.15
N HIS A 137 6.03 -10.13 -7.09
CA HIS A 137 6.49 -11.04 -8.13
C HIS A 137 5.42 -12.09 -8.43
N TYR A 138 5.19 -12.34 -9.71
CA TYR A 138 4.35 -13.43 -10.21
C TYR A 138 5.22 -14.55 -10.77
N TRP A 139 5.11 -15.72 -10.13
CA TRP A 139 5.81 -16.94 -10.51
C TRP A 139 4.85 -17.84 -11.28
N PRO A 140 4.95 -17.97 -12.62
CA PRO A 140 4.13 -18.94 -13.35
C PRO A 140 4.56 -20.35 -12.97
N ILE A 141 3.60 -21.17 -12.57
CA ILE A 141 3.83 -22.58 -12.26
C ILE A 141 3.13 -23.44 -13.31
N GLY A 142 3.85 -24.46 -13.81
CA GLY A 142 3.36 -25.35 -14.87
C GLY A 142 2.21 -26.29 -14.48
N TRP A 143 1.57 -26.02 -13.35
CA TRP A 143 0.48 -26.81 -12.80
C TRP A 143 -0.87 -26.38 -13.35
N GLY A 144 -1.49 -27.28 -14.13
CA GLY A 144 -2.82 -27.08 -14.72
C GLY A 144 -2.77 -26.34 -16.05
N ALA A 145 -3.64 -26.76 -16.93
CA ALA A 145 -3.69 -26.38 -18.33
C ALA A 145 -3.48 -24.87 -18.57
N SER A 146 -2.47 -24.54 -19.37
CA SER A 146 -2.48 -23.30 -20.12
C SER A 146 -3.57 -23.45 -21.19
N SER A 147 -4.68 -22.78 -21.04
CA SER A 147 -5.68 -22.73 -22.11
C SER A 147 -5.70 -21.33 -22.66
N ALA A 148 -5.76 -21.24 -24.00
CA ALA A 148 -6.02 -19.97 -24.65
C ALA A 148 -7.41 -19.48 -24.21
N GLU A 149 -7.46 -18.31 -23.62
CA GLU A 149 -8.71 -17.67 -23.25
C GLU A 149 -9.44 -17.20 -24.51
N ARG A 150 -10.78 -17.07 -24.45
CA ARG A 150 -11.60 -16.51 -25.54
C ARG A 150 -11.13 -15.13 -26.04
N LEU A 151 -10.31 -14.43 -25.25
CA LEU A 151 -9.73 -13.11 -25.57
C LEU A 151 -8.26 -13.19 -26.03
N GLY A 152 -7.73 -14.39 -26.30
CA GLY A 152 -6.36 -14.58 -26.78
C GLY A 152 -5.26 -14.40 -25.72
N VAL A 153 -5.61 -14.24 -24.44
CA VAL A 153 -4.66 -14.13 -23.33
C VAL A 153 -4.46 -15.50 -22.70
N VAL A 154 -3.22 -15.99 -22.68
CA VAL A 154 -2.86 -17.25 -22.02
C VAL A 154 -2.81 -17.01 -20.52
N ARG A 155 -3.75 -17.61 -19.78
CA ARG A 155 -3.76 -17.54 -18.30
C ARG A 155 -3.16 -18.82 -17.73
N ARG A 156 -2.26 -18.67 -16.78
CA ARG A 156 -1.54 -19.78 -16.12
C ARG A 156 -1.77 -19.75 -14.62
N THR A 157 -1.70 -20.91 -13.99
CA THR A 157 -1.56 -21.00 -12.55
C THR A 157 -0.28 -20.28 -12.15
N ARG A 158 -0.36 -19.45 -11.12
CA ARG A 158 0.76 -18.63 -10.66
C ARG A 158 0.75 -18.46 -9.15
N ILE A 159 1.91 -18.22 -8.60
CA ILE A 159 2.07 -17.74 -7.23
C ILE A 159 2.40 -16.25 -7.31
N ALA A 160 1.63 -15.43 -6.62
CA ALA A 160 1.96 -14.04 -6.37
C ALA A 160 2.63 -13.94 -4.99
N THR A 161 3.82 -13.36 -4.95
CA THR A 161 4.53 -13.03 -3.70
C THR A 161 4.64 -11.53 -3.56
N ARG A 162 4.29 -11.01 -2.40
CA ARG A 162 4.36 -9.59 -2.07
C ARG A 162 5.12 -9.39 -0.77
N ALA A 163 5.97 -8.39 -0.73
CA ALA A 163 6.64 -7.93 0.47
C ALA A 163 6.64 -6.41 0.56
N GLU A 164 6.43 -5.89 1.76
CA GLU A 164 6.56 -4.47 2.07
C GLU A 164 7.35 -4.31 3.36
N PHE A 165 8.33 -3.43 3.34
CA PHE A 165 9.15 -3.06 4.49
C PHE A 165 9.18 -1.56 4.64
N GLY A 166 9.01 -1.09 5.86
CA GLY A 166 9.06 0.32 6.21
C GLY A 166 9.94 0.59 7.41
N ALA A 167 10.66 1.70 7.39
CA ALA A 167 11.44 2.16 8.53
C ALA A 167 11.40 3.69 8.62
N VAL A 168 11.20 4.19 9.85
CA VAL A 168 11.37 5.61 10.19
C VAL A 168 12.38 5.72 11.31
N VAL A 169 13.49 6.39 11.02
CA VAL A 169 14.57 6.65 11.97
C VAL A 169 14.52 8.10 12.40
N ALA A 170 14.31 8.34 13.69
CA ALA A 170 14.23 9.66 14.27
C ALA A 170 14.64 9.61 15.75
N ASN A 171 14.90 10.77 16.34
CA ASN A 171 15.09 10.88 17.78
C ASN A 171 13.85 10.34 18.53
N ALA A 172 14.04 9.80 19.73
CA ALA A 172 12.94 9.29 20.56
C ALA A 172 11.88 10.34 20.87
N ASN A 173 12.31 11.59 21.04
CA ASN A 173 11.46 12.74 21.37
C ASN A 173 10.90 13.45 20.13
N ALA A 174 11.11 12.91 18.93
CA ALA A 174 10.57 13.50 17.72
C ALA A 174 9.10 13.16 17.57
N ASP A 175 8.23 14.16 17.69
CA ASP A 175 6.83 14.05 17.33
C ASP A 175 6.71 14.09 15.81
N LEU A 176 6.46 12.93 15.21
CA LEU A 176 6.30 12.79 13.78
C LEU A 176 4.82 12.77 13.41
N PRO A 177 4.44 13.37 12.27
CA PRO A 177 3.08 13.20 11.77
C PRO A 177 2.74 11.70 11.67
N THR A 178 1.58 11.31 12.20
CA THR A 178 1.10 9.91 12.19
C THR A 178 1.07 9.33 10.78
N THR A 179 0.89 10.18 9.78
CA THR A 179 0.93 9.86 8.34
C THR A 179 2.33 9.47 7.82
N GLN A 180 3.41 9.81 8.53
CA GLN A 180 4.78 9.35 8.22
C GLN A 180 5.08 7.97 8.83
N LEU A 181 4.31 7.56 9.83
CA LEU A 181 4.43 6.29 10.53
C LEU A 181 3.59 5.20 9.85
N PHE A 182 3.70 3.97 10.34
CA PHE A 182 3.10 2.80 9.72
C PHE A 182 1.97 2.21 10.55
N LEU A 183 0.96 1.73 9.86
CA LEU A 183 -0.06 0.80 10.32
C LEU A 183 -0.32 -0.21 9.22
N THR A 184 -0.74 -1.42 9.57
CA THR A 184 -1.09 -2.45 8.60
C THR A 184 -2.37 -3.19 9.02
N GLY A 185 -2.80 -4.16 8.22
CA GLY A 185 -4.09 -4.83 8.34
C GLY A 185 -5.10 -4.33 7.32
N GLY A 186 -5.98 -5.21 6.89
CA GLY A 186 -7.01 -4.97 5.87
C GLY A 186 -6.70 -5.64 4.53
N ASP A 187 -7.58 -5.39 3.56
CA ASP A 187 -7.68 -6.10 2.28
C ASP A 187 -6.40 -6.06 1.43
N ASN A 188 -5.61 -4.99 1.58
CA ASN A 188 -4.41 -4.72 0.79
C ASN A 188 -3.10 -5.09 1.52
N SER A 189 -3.17 -5.65 2.73
CA SER A 189 -1.98 -5.98 3.53
C SER A 189 -2.12 -7.33 4.22
N VAL A 190 -2.60 -7.39 5.45
CA VAL A 190 -2.85 -8.63 6.18
C VAL A 190 -4.35 -8.86 6.25
N ARG A 191 -4.88 -9.68 5.34
CA ARG A 191 -6.31 -10.04 5.28
C ARG A 191 -6.71 -10.84 6.53
N GLY A 192 -7.97 -10.70 6.97
CA GLY A 192 -8.45 -11.26 8.24
C GLY A 192 -8.33 -10.29 9.42
N TYR A 193 -7.68 -9.14 9.22
CA TYR A 193 -7.62 -8.04 10.18
C TYR A 193 -8.37 -6.82 9.65
N ALA A 194 -8.83 -5.95 10.54
CA ALA A 194 -9.46 -4.70 10.12
C ALA A 194 -8.45 -3.75 9.47
N TYR A 195 -8.95 -2.82 8.68
CA TYR A 195 -8.13 -1.79 8.06
C TYR A 195 -7.31 -1.05 9.12
N ARG A 196 -5.98 -1.01 8.94
CA ARG A 196 -5.01 -0.31 9.82
C ARG A 196 -5.14 -0.69 11.31
N SER A 197 -5.54 -1.91 11.63
CA SER A 197 -5.71 -2.38 13.02
C SER A 197 -4.46 -3.02 13.62
N ILE A 198 -3.41 -3.24 12.84
CA ILE A 198 -2.13 -3.77 13.30
C ILE A 198 -1.16 -2.62 13.45
N GLY A 199 -0.70 -2.38 14.68
CA GLY A 199 0.17 -1.28 15.06
C GLY A 199 0.78 -1.49 16.44
N VAL A 200 1.33 -0.43 17.00
CA VAL A 200 1.91 -0.44 18.34
C VAL A 200 0.79 -0.35 19.38
N THR A 201 0.71 -1.31 20.28
CA THR A 201 -0.23 -1.26 21.39
C THR A 201 0.31 -0.31 22.47
N LEU A 202 -0.45 0.72 22.80
CA LEU A 202 -0.17 1.67 23.86
C LEU A 202 -0.51 1.09 25.23
N PRO A 203 -0.01 1.70 26.34
CA PRO A 203 -0.30 1.22 27.71
C PRO A 203 -1.79 1.16 28.08
N ASP A 204 -2.61 1.98 27.44
CA ASP A 204 -4.07 2.04 27.59
C ASP A 204 -4.82 1.03 26.69
N GLY A 205 -4.09 0.17 25.97
CA GLY A 205 -4.64 -0.83 25.06
C GLY A 205 -5.01 -0.33 23.66
N GLN A 206 -4.80 0.95 23.38
CA GLN A 206 -5.07 1.52 22.06
C GLN A 206 -3.99 1.14 21.05
N THR A 207 -4.34 1.15 19.76
CA THR A 207 -3.42 0.90 18.65
C THR A 207 -2.98 2.21 18.01
N ALA A 208 -1.68 2.44 17.97
CA ALA A 208 -1.05 3.59 17.33
C ALA A 208 -0.12 3.18 16.19
N ALA A 209 0.19 4.14 15.31
CA ALA A 209 1.17 3.94 14.25
C ALA A 209 2.59 3.78 14.83
N GLY A 210 3.40 2.93 14.18
CA GLY A 210 4.77 2.60 14.60
C GLY A 210 5.82 2.97 13.56
N ARG A 211 7.08 2.85 13.94
CA ARG A 211 8.25 3.26 13.14
C ARG A 211 8.76 2.21 12.17
N TYR A 212 8.46 0.94 12.40
CA TYR A 212 8.92 -0.17 11.55
C TYR A 212 7.73 -1.01 11.11
N LEU A 213 7.73 -1.37 9.84
CA LEU A 213 6.71 -2.19 9.18
C LEU A 213 7.38 -3.36 8.50
N ALA A 214 6.79 -4.53 8.61
CA ALA A 214 7.10 -5.69 7.77
C ALA A 214 5.80 -6.39 7.41
N VAL A 215 5.56 -6.60 6.11
CA VAL A 215 4.40 -7.35 5.58
C VAL A 215 4.89 -8.27 4.49
N GLY A 216 4.38 -9.50 4.49
CA GLY A 216 4.60 -10.48 3.45
C GLY A 216 3.29 -11.21 3.10
N SER A 217 3.15 -11.58 1.83
CA SER A 217 2.00 -12.32 1.32
C SER A 217 2.45 -13.34 0.27
N VAL A 218 1.86 -14.51 0.34
CA VAL A 218 1.98 -15.55 -0.70
C VAL A 218 0.57 -15.94 -1.11
N GLU A 219 0.25 -15.84 -2.39
CA GLU A 219 -1.07 -16.13 -2.94
C GLU A 219 -0.96 -17.05 -4.15
N LEU A 220 -1.62 -18.20 -4.09
CA LEU A 220 -1.86 -19.06 -5.25
C LEU A 220 -3.06 -18.53 -6.03
N GLN A 221 -2.90 -18.34 -7.33
CA GLN A 221 -3.95 -17.96 -8.26
C GLN A 221 -4.06 -19.02 -9.35
N ARG A 222 -5.21 -19.71 -9.42
CA ARG A 222 -5.45 -20.80 -10.36
C ARG A 222 -6.67 -20.53 -11.24
N PRO A 223 -6.52 -20.45 -12.58
CA PRO A 223 -7.65 -20.30 -13.48
C PRO A 223 -8.66 -21.45 -13.34
N ILE A 224 -9.95 -21.10 -13.31
CA ILE A 224 -11.04 -22.07 -13.28
C ILE A 224 -11.42 -22.40 -14.73
N ALA A 225 -11.40 -23.69 -15.07
CA ALA A 225 -11.84 -24.22 -16.36
C ALA A 225 -13.22 -24.89 -16.20
N MET A 226 -14.11 -24.64 -17.15
CA MET A 226 -15.41 -25.31 -17.31
C MET A 226 -15.53 -25.80 -18.76
N ASP A 227 -15.92 -27.04 -18.94
CA ASP A 227 -16.07 -27.68 -20.25
C ASP A 227 -14.81 -27.54 -21.14
N GLY A 228 -13.62 -27.69 -20.54
CA GLY A 228 -12.33 -27.61 -21.24
C GLY A 228 -11.90 -26.18 -21.62
N MET A 229 -12.68 -25.14 -21.28
CA MET A 229 -12.35 -23.74 -21.53
C MET A 229 -12.05 -23.00 -20.24
N VAL A 230 -11.02 -22.15 -20.25
CA VAL A 230 -10.72 -21.27 -19.12
C VAL A 230 -11.77 -20.16 -19.02
N THR A 231 -12.39 -20.03 -17.85
CA THR A 231 -13.35 -18.97 -17.55
C THR A 231 -12.64 -17.66 -17.21
N ALA A 232 -13.39 -16.57 -17.01
CA ALA A 232 -12.85 -15.31 -16.50
C ALA A 232 -12.53 -15.34 -14.98
N TRP A 233 -12.64 -16.50 -14.34
CA TRP A 233 -12.47 -16.65 -12.89
C TRP A 233 -11.18 -17.38 -12.54
N ASP A 234 -10.51 -16.94 -11.47
CA ASP A 234 -9.43 -17.65 -10.80
C ASP A 234 -9.88 -18.04 -9.39
N PHE A 235 -9.55 -19.24 -8.96
CA PHE A 235 -9.51 -19.59 -7.54
C PHE A 235 -8.26 -18.95 -6.92
N ILE A 236 -8.41 -18.39 -5.72
CA ILE A 236 -7.29 -17.85 -4.94
C ILE A 236 -7.22 -18.50 -3.56
N ALA A 237 -5.99 -18.75 -3.10
CA ALA A 237 -5.71 -19.14 -1.71
C ALA A 237 -4.45 -18.42 -1.25
N PHE A 238 -4.43 -17.92 -0.02
CA PHE A 238 -3.34 -17.06 0.43
C PHE A 238 -3.01 -17.22 1.91
N ILE A 239 -1.80 -16.79 2.23
CA ILE A 239 -1.34 -16.53 3.58
C ILE A 239 -0.63 -15.17 3.59
N ASP A 240 -1.03 -14.33 4.54
CA ASP A 240 -0.47 -13.01 4.78
C ASP A 240 0.13 -12.99 6.18
N ALA A 241 1.23 -12.27 6.35
CA ALA A 241 1.85 -12.04 7.64
C ALA A 241 2.37 -10.61 7.71
N GLY A 242 2.18 -9.92 8.83
CA GLY A 242 2.73 -8.58 8.98
C GLY A 242 2.61 -8.05 10.39
N ASP A 243 3.41 -7.02 10.66
CA ASP A 243 3.39 -6.33 11.94
C ASP A 243 3.99 -4.92 11.81
N VAL A 244 3.71 -4.13 12.86
CA VAL A 244 4.23 -2.78 13.03
C VAL A 244 4.73 -2.61 14.46
N ALA A 245 5.94 -2.09 14.62
CA ALA A 245 6.56 -1.86 15.92
C ALA A 245 7.36 -0.57 15.96
N ASN A 246 7.75 -0.09 17.17
CA ASN A 246 8.66 1.03 17.34
C ASN A 246 10.15 0.63 17.29
N GLN A 247 10.46 -0.67 17.33
CA GLN A 247 11.79 -1.23 17.20
C GLN A 247 11.73 -2.48 16.33
N PRO A 248 12.72 -2.74 15.47
CA PRO A 248 12.66 -3.89 14.54
C PRO A 248 12.63 -5.24 15.28
N GLN A 249 13.25 -5.32 16.47
CA GLN A 249 13.28 -6.54 17.28
C GLN A 249 11.94 -6.86 17.96
N ALA A 250 11.04 -5.87 18.03
CA ALA A 250 9.72 -6.00 18.62
C ALA A 250 8.64 -6.49 17.64
N LEU A 251 8.97 -6.63 16.36
CA LEU A 251 8.06 -7.15 15.35
C LEU A 251 7.64 -8.57 15.67
N ARG A 252 6.32 -8.83 15.69
CA ARG A 252 5.68 -10.12 15.95
C ARG A 252 4.57 -10.36 14.95
N ALA A 253 4.86 -11.13 13.90
CA ALA A 253 3.98 -11.32 12.76
C ALA A 253 2.56 -11.74 13.14
N GLN A 254 1.59 -10.93 12.80
CA GLN A 254 0.17 -11.25 12.80
C GLN A 254 -0.14 -11.99 11.50
N VAL A 255 -0.76 -13.16 11.58
CA VAL A 255 -1.00 -14.03 10.43
C VAL A 255 -2.48 -14.08 10.09
N GLY A 256 -2.77 -13.94 8.80
CA GLY A 256 -4.08 -14.18 8.23
C GLY A 256 -3.98 -15.14 7.04
N TYR A 257 -4.95 -16.01 6.86
CA TYR A 257 -5.02 -16.91 5.71
C TYR A 257 -6.44 -17.05 5.23
N GLY A 258 -6.60 -17.41 3.98
CA GLY A 258 -7.93 -17.50 3.40
C GLY A 258 -7.95 -18.00 1.98
N ALA A 259 -9.16 -17.99 1.43
CA ALA A 259 -9.41 -18.36 0.05
C ALA A 259 -10.56 -17.53 -0.54
N GLY A 260 -10.65 -17.52 -1.86
CA GLY A 260 -11.68 -16.77 -2.56
C GLY A 260 -11.65 -16.97 -4.06
N ALA A 261 -12.22 -16.01 -4.76
CA ALA A 261 -12.26 -15.97 -6.21
C ALA A 261 -11.84 -14.60 -6.74
N GLN A 262 -11.18 -14.61 -7.86
CA GLN A 262 -10.83 -13.41 -8.63
C GLN A 262 -11.57 -13.44 -9.96
N TRP A 263 -12.30 -12.38 -10.26
CA TRP A 263 -12.88 -12.17 -11.57
C TRP A 263 -12.00 -11.22 -12.39
N ASN A 264 -11.54 -11.69 -13.53
CA ASN A 264 -10.73 -10.91 -14.46
C ASN A 264 -11.67 -10.11 -15.38
N SER A 265 -12.14 -8.98 -14.88
CA SER A 265 -13.06 -8.09 -15.58
C SER A 265 -12.31 -7.24 -16.63
N PRO A 266 -12.99 -6.67 -17.65
CA PRO A 266 -12.37 -5.76 -18.62
C PRO A 266 -11.72 -4.52 -18.00
N LEU A 267 -12.07 -4.16 -16.76
CA LEU A 267 -11.53 -3.03 -16.03
C LEU A 267 -10.35 -3.41 -15.11
N GLY A 268 -10.03 -4.70 -15.02
CA GLY A 268 -9.00 -5.24 -14.15
C GLY A 268 -9.53 -6.34 -13.22
N PRO A 269 -8.64 -6.99 -12.46
CA PRO A 269 -9.02 -8.06 -11.54
C PRO A 269 -9.83 -7.52 -10.36
N LEU A 270 -10.93 -8.21 -10.05
CA LEU A 270 -11.75 -8.00 -8.85
C LEU A 270 -11.64 -9.25 -7.99
N GLN A 271 -11.22 -9.11 -6.75
CA GLN A 271 -11.08 -10.22 -5.80
C GLN A 271 -12.13 -10.15 -4.71
N VAL A 272 -12.73 -11.29 -4.39
CA VAL A 272 -13.58 -11.51 -3.21
C VAL A 272 -13.01 -12.69 -2.45
N SER A 273 -12.71 -12.52 -1.16
CA SER A 273 -12.13 -13.58 -0.37
C SER A 273 -12.62 -13.57 1.08
N LEU A 274 -12.59 -14.74 1.70
CA LEU A 274 -12.79 -14.92 3.13
C LEU A 274 -11.43 -15.20 3.78
N ALA A 275 -11.10 -14.44 4.80
CA ALA A 275 -9.84 -14.54 5.52
C ALA A 275 -10.06 -14.72 7.02
N TRP A 276 -9.29 -15.64 7.61
CA TRP A 276 -9.24 -15.87 9.04
C TRP A 276 -8.03 -15.18 9.65
N GLY A 277 -8.25 -14.25 10.60
CA GLY A 277 -7.19 -13.64 11.40
C GLY A 277 -6.84 -14.52 12.61
N VAL A 278 -5.61 -15.02 12.65
CA VAL A 278 -5.20 -15.99 13.68
C VAL A 278 -5.28 -15.40 15.09
N ALA A 279 -4.80 -14.19 15.31
CA ALA A 279 -4.80 -13.56 16.64
C ALA A 279 -6.19 -13.05 17.05
N THR A 280 -6.96 -12.52 16.11
CA THR A 280 -8.32 -12.01 16.37
C THR A 280 -9.36 -13.12 16.45
N ARG A 281 -9.06 -14.29 15.87
CA ARG A 281 -10.00 -15.41 15.70
C ARG A 281 -11.30 -14.99 15.03
N GLN A 282 -11.20 -14.12 14.03
CA GLN A 282 -12.34 -13.60 13.28
C GLN A 282 -12.23 -13.95 11.82
N LEU A 283 -13.38 -14.25 11.20
CA LEU A 283 -13.52 -14.38 9.76
C LEU A 283 -13.95 -13.04 9.19
N ARG A 284 -13.27 -12.59 8.11
CA ARG A 284 -13.57 -11.34 7.43
C ARG A 284 -13.74 -11.56 5.94
N LEU A 285 -14.71 -10.87 5.37
CA LEU A 285 -14.87 -10.73 3.93
C LEU A 285 -13.94 -9.59 3.46
N ASN A 286 -13.17 -9.85 2.42
CA ASN A 286 -12.25 -8.89 1.82
C ASN A 286 -12.62 -8.69 0.35
N LEU A 287 -12.57 -7.43 -0.10
CA LEU A 287 -12.83 -7.00 -1.46
C LEU A 287 -11.66 -6.16 -1.95
N SER A 288 -11.12 -6.49 -3.10
CA SER A 288 -10.06 -5.68 -3.71
C SER A 288 -10.20 -5.57 -5.21
N MET A 289 -9.70 -4.48 -5.79
CA MET A 289 -9.74 -4.21 -7.21
C MET A 289 -8.36 -3.81 -7.73
N GLY A 290 -7.97 -4.37 -8.86
CA GLY A 290 -6.71 -4.06 -9.52
C GLY A 290 -5.52 -4.89 -9.01
N VAL A 291 -4.35 -4.67 -9.63
CA VAL A 291 -3.07 -5.26 -9.20
C VAL A 291 -2.54 -4.42 -8.04
N GLN A 292 -2.42 -5.04 -6.88
CA GLN A 292 -1.97 -4.37 -5.66
C GLN A 292 -0.44 -4.37 -5.59
N PHE A 293 0.14 -3.17 -5.75
CA PHE A 293 1.57 -2.95 -5.66
C PHE A 293 1.91 -1.59 -5.02
#